data_13eb48eefb8b6c4c1c98af5ce687a02f
#
_entry.id   13eb48eefb8b6c4c1c98af5ce687a02f
#
_cell.length_a   1.000
_cell.length_b   1.000
_cell.length_c   1.000
_cell.angle_alpha   90.00
_cell.angle_beta   90.00
_cell.angle_gamma   90.00
#
_symmetry.space_group_name_H-M   'P 1'
#
loop_
_entity.id
_entity.type
_entity.pdbx_description
1 polymer ?
#
loop_
_entity_poly.entity_id
_entity_poly.type
_entity_poly.pdbx_seq_one_letter_code
_entity_poly.pdbx_strand_id
1 'polypeptide(L)'
;MALLHDIGDTLGATNHPDIAAAILKPFVSEKLLWIVQNHGIFQGQNFFHHLGLDRDMREQFRGHEWFAETEEFIDKYDCPSFDPEYDTLPLEFFEPMVMKFFRSPLNSIYKRAVETAA
;
A
#
# COMPACT_ATOMS: atom_id res chain seq x y z
N MET A 1 2.28 -4.93 -5.07
CA MET A 1 1.87 -3.94 -4.04
C MET A 1 0.85 -2.96 -4.59
N ALA A 2 1.11 -2.26 -5.69
CA ALA A 2 0.20 -1.24 -6.23
C ALA A 2 -1.24 -1.75 -6.45
N LEU A 3 -1.39 -2.96 -6.97
CA LEU A 3 -2.71 -3.57 -7.19
C LEU A 3 -3.48 -3.79 -5.89
N LEU A 4 -2.78 -4.08 -4.80
CA LEU A 4 -3.39 -4.54 -3.54
C LEU A 4 -3.36 -3.47 -2.43
N HIS A 5 -2.84 -2.28 -2.68
CA HIS A 5 -2.67 -1.27 -1.62
C HIS A 5 -3.97 -0.82 -0.97
N ASP A 6 -5.09 -0.90 -1.69
CA ASP A 6 -6.42 -0.55 -1.21
C ASP A 6 -7.28 -1.76 -0.85
N ILE A 7 -6.70 -2.96 -0.76
CA ILE A 7 -7.47 -4.19 -0.49
C ILE A 7 -8.24 -4.13 0.83
N GLY A 8 -7.78 -3.34 1.79
CA GLY A 8 -8.45 -3.15 3.07
C GLY A 8 -9.75 -2.35 2.99
N ASP A 9 -9.99 -1.65 1.89
CA ASP A 9 -11.15 -0.76 1.74
C ASP A 9 -12.48 -1.52 1.79
N THR A 10 -12.50 -2.78 1.36
CA THR A 10 -13.69 -3.64 1.44
C THR A 10 -14.01 -4.09 2.88
N LEU A 11 -13.03 -4.07 3.77
CA LEU A 11 -13.16 -4.53 5.16
C LEU A 11 -13.35 -3.38 6.14
N GLY A 12 -12.80 -2.20 5.84
CA GLY A 12 -12.92 -1.05 6.71
C GLY A 12 -12.35 0.20 6.05
N ALA A 13 -13.21 1.00 5.43
CA ALA A 13 -12.79 2.18 4.68
C ALA A 13 -12.01 3.20 5.54
N THR A 14 -12.38 3.34 6.81
CA THR A 14 -11.78 4.34 7.71
C THR A 14 -10.29 4.08 7.97
N ASN A 15 -9.90 2.81 8.07
CA ASN A 15 -8.53 2.42 8.36
C ASN A 15 -7.97 1.45 7.32
N HIS A 16 -8.42 1.57 6.07
CA HIS A 16 -8.00 0.65 5.00
C HIS A 16 -6.49 0.55 4.78
N PRO A 17 -5.68 1.62 5.00
CA PRO A 17 -4.24 1.47 4.85
C PRO A 17 -3.64 0.50 5.88
N ASP A 18 -4.10 0.54 7.12
CA ASP A 18 -3.62 -0.38 8.17
C ASP A 18 -4.06 -1.81 7.90
N ILE A 19 -5.28 -2.00 7.41
CA ILE A 19 -5.81 -3.33 7.05
C ILE A 19 -5.00 -3.90 5.89
N ALA A 20 -4.78 -3.13 4.83
CA ALA A 20 -3.96 -3.56 3.70
C ALA A 20 -2.53 -3.90 4.15
N ALA A 21 -1.94 -3.08 5.01
CA ALA A 21 -0.61 -3.33 5.55
C ALA A 21 -0.55 -4.66 6.32
N ALA A 22 -1.56 -4.95 7.14
CA ALA A 22 -1.62 -6.21 7.88
C ALA A 22 -1.69 -7.42 6.96
N ILE A 23 -2.49 -7.34 5.90
CA ILE A 23 -2.63 -8.42 4.91
C ILE A 23 -1.31 -8.62 4.14
N LEU A 24 -0.65 -7.54 3.74
CA LEU A 24 0.52 -7.58 2.88
C LEU A 24 1.84 -7.79 3.62
N LYS A 25 1.86 -7.54 4.93
CA LYS A 25 3.08 -7.60 5.75
C LYS A 25 3.93 -8.85 5.54
N PRO A 26 3.36 -10.07 5.49
CA PRO A 26 4.17 -11.27 5.29
C PRO A 26 4.83 -11.36 3.92
N PHE A 27 4.39 -10.57 2.94
CA PHE A 27 4.73 -10.77 1.53
C PHE A 27 5.56 -9.65 0.91
N VAL A 28 5.69 -8.51 1.58
CA VAL A 28 6.39 -7.33 1.04
C VAL A 28 7.59 -6.94 1.89
N SER A 29 8.49 -6.15 1.31
CA SER A 29 9.60 -5.55 2.04
C SER A 29 9.11 -4.51 3.04
N GLU A 30 9.95 -4.13 4.00
CA GLU A 30 9.63 -3.08 4.96
C GLU A 30 9.31 -1.75 4.28
N LYS A 31 10.03 -1.43 3.20
CA LYS A 31 9.79 -0.22 2.41
C LYS A 31 8.38 -0.21 1.82
N LEU A 32 7.98 -1.29 1.15
CA LEU A 32 6.65 -1.38 0.54
C LEU A 32 5.56 -1.38 1.61
N LEU A 33 5.80 -2.04 2.74
CA LEU A 33 4.87 -2.03 3.87
C LEU A 33 4.66 -0.60 4.39
N TRP A 34 5.73 0.16 4.55
CA TRP A 34 5.65 1.54 5.00
C TRP A 34 4.84 2.41 4.04
N ILE A 35 5.04 2.24 2.73
CA ILE A 35 4.29 2.96 1.69
C ILE A 35 2.79 2.66 1.80
N VAL A 36 2.42 1.39 1.87
CA VAL A 36 1.01 0.97 2.00
C VAL A 36 0.39 1.54 3.28
N GLN A 37 1.09 1.43 4.39
CA GLN A 37 0.59 1.86 5.70
C GLN A 37 0.32 3.37 5.75
N ASN A 38 1.10 4.16 5.05
CA ASN A 38 1.02 5.62 5.11
C ASN A 38 0.39 6.26 3.87
N HIS A 39 -0.03 5.47 2.88
CA HIS A 39 -0.51 6.04 1.61
C HIS A 39 -1.74 6.95 1.80
N GLY A 40 -2.62 6.65 2.76
CA GLY A 40 -3.79 7.47 3.02
C GLY A 40 -3.44 8.88 3.49
N ILE A 41 -2.45 9.00 4.37
CA ILE A 41 -1.98 10.30 4.87
C ILE A 41 -1.33 11.11 3.74
N PHE A 42 -0.53 10.46 2.90
CA PHE A 42 0.12 11.12 1.76
C PHE A 42 -0.90 11.58 0.71
N GLN A 43 -1.91 10.75 0.45
CA GLN A 43 -2.99 11.09 -0.48
C GLN A 43 -3.83 12.27 0.02
N GLY A 44 -3.90 12.45 1.34
CA GLY A 44 -4.62 13.56 1.97
C GLY A 44 -4.18 14.92 1.51
N GLN A 45 -2.94 15.08 1.04
CA GLN A 45 -2.46 16.32 0.43
C GLN A 45 -3.43 16.82 -0.66
N ASN A 46 -4.13 15.93 -1.33
CA ASN A 46 -4.99 16.24 -2.46
C ASN A 46 -6.44 16.51 -2.06
N PHE A 47 -6.91 16.03 -0.88
CA PHE A 47 -8.34 16.17 -0.55
C PHE A 47 -8.67 16.44 0.92
N PHE A 48 -7.74 16.31 1.86
CA PHE A 48 -8.04 16.50 3.29
C PHE A 48 -8.62 17.89 3.59
N HIS A 49 -8.20 18.92 2.88
CA HIS A 49 -8.71 20.26 3.09
C HIS A 49 -10.21 20.38 2.76
N HIS A 50 -10.74 19.54 1.86
CA HIS A 50 -12.16 19.50 1.56
C HIS A 50 -12.98 18.85 2.68
N LEU A 51 -12.33 18.09 3.57
CA LEU A 51 -12.95 17.41 4.72
C LEU A 51 -12.74 18.16 6.03
N GLY A 52 -12.11 19.33 5.99
CA GLY A 52 -11.75 20.08 7.19
C GLY A 52 -10.56 19.50 7.94
N LEU A 53 -9.79 18.62 7.30
CA LEU A 53 -8.58 18.02 7.85
C LEU A 53 -7.33 18.73 7.34
N ASP A 54 -6.21 18.52 8.03
CA ASP A 54 -4.93 19.08 7.63
C ASP A 54 -4.37 18.35 6.42
N ARG A 55 -4.28 19.04 5.28
CA ARG A 55 -3.72 18.46 4.06
C ARG A 55 -2.21 18.23 4.15
N ASP A 56 -1.54 18.86 5.10
CA ASP A 56 -0.09 18.76 5.27
C ASP A 56 0.31 17.69 6.29
N MET A 57 -0.59 16.77 6.63
CA MET A 57 -0.29 15.69 7.59
C MET A 57 0.94 14.86 7.21
N ARG A 58 1.21 14.70 5.91
CA ARG A 58 2.40 13.97 5.45
C ARG A 58 3.71 14.65 5.84
N GLU A 59 3.69 15.95 6.15
CA GLU A 59 4.90 16.69 6.51
C GLU A 59 5.55 16.17 7.79
N GLN A 60 4.79 15.51 8.67
CA GLN A 60 5.35 14.86 9.85
C GLN A 60 6.40 13.80 9.50
N PHE A 61 6.35 13.26 8.28
CA PHE A 61 7.29 12.25 7.80
C PHE A 61 8.40 12.84 6.93
N ARG A 62 8.46 14.16 6.77
CA ARG A 62 9.51 14.82 6.00
C ARG A 62 10.87 14.46 6.61
N GLY A 63 11.78 13.92 5.80
CA GLY A 63 13.05 13.40 6.29
C GLY A 63 13.07 11.89 6.51
N HIS A 64 11.93 11.21 6.50
CA HIS A 64 11.91 9.75 6.51
C HIS A 64 12.55 9.22 5.21
N GLU A 65 13.30 8.11 5.32
CA GLU A 65 14.06 7.59 4.17
C GLU A 65 13.16 7.20 2.98
N TRP A 66 11.88 6.87 3.21
CA TRP A 66 10.95 6.46 2.16
C TRP A 66 9.88 7.51 1.83
N PHE A 67 10.07 8.73 2.30
CA PHE A 67 9.15 9.83 2.01
C PHE A 67 9.01 10.08 0.51
N ALA A 68 10.15 10.21 -0.18
CA ALA A 68 10.16 10.54 -1.60
C ALA A 68 9.47 9.46 -2.45
N GLU A 69 9.72 8.19 -2.15
CA GLU A 69 9.11 7.07 -2.87
C GLU A 69 7.61 7.00 -2.62
N THR A 70 7.16 7.31 -1.41
CA THR A 70 5.73 7.33 -1.09
C THR A 70 5.03 8.48 -1.81
N GLU A 71 5.64 9.66 -1.81
CA GLU A 71 5.14 10.82 -2.55
C GLU A 71 5.03 10.50 -4.05
N GLU A 72 6.05 9.86 -4.62
CA GLU A 72 6.04 9.43 -6.03
C GLU A 72 4.91 8.43 -6.30
N PHE A 73 4.72 7.46 -5.41
CA PHE A 73 3.64 6.47 -5.57
C PHE A 73 2.27 7.16 -5.64
N ILE A 74 2.02 8.12 -4.74
CA ILE A 74 0.76 8.86 -4.74
C ILE A 74 0.61 9.71 -5.99
N ASP A 75 1.62 10.50 -6.34
CA ASP A 75 1.50 11.50 -7.39
C ASP A 75 1.50 10.90 -8.80
N LYS A 76 2.26 9.81 -9.01
CA LYS A 76 2.41 9.23 -10.35
C LYS A 76 1.48 8.04 -10.61
N TYR A 77 1.06 7.33 -9.57
CA TYR A 77 0.34 6.05 -9.74
C TYR A 77 -1.03 6.05 -9.10
N ASP A 78 -1.14 6.44 -7.82
CA ASP A 78 -2.41 6.36 -7.10
C ASP A 78 -3.39 7.44 -7.55
N CYS A 79 -3.02 8.71 -7.46
CA CYS A 79 -3.90 9.81 -7.85
C CYS A 79 -4.32 9.78 -9.33
N PRO A 80 -3.41 9.54 -10.29
CA PRO A 80 -3.81 9.46 -11.69
C PRO A 80 -4.80 8.33 -11.99
N SER A 81 -4.82 7.25 -11.19
CA SER A 81 -5.73 6.13 -11.41
C SER A 81 -7.20 6.47 -11.17
N PHE A 82 -7.50 7.60 -10.53
CA PHE A 82 -8.87 8.08 -10.37
C PHE A 82 -9.46 8.69 -11.63
N ASP A 83 -8.65 8.99 -12.63
CA ASP A 83 -9.12 9.46 -13.93
C ASP A 83 -9.85 8.32 -14.64
N PRO A 84 -11.13 8.49 -15.06
CA PRO A 84 -11.85 7.45 -15.78
C PRO A 84 -11.18 6.99 -17.07
N GLU A 85 -10.33 7.82 -17.66
CA GLU A 85 -9.60 7.51 -18.88
C GLU A 85 -8.22 6.91 -18.63
N TYR A 86 -7.87 6.65 -17.35
CA TYR A 86 -6.61 6.01 -17.01
C TYR A 86 -6.54 4.62 -17.62
N ASP A 87 -5.50 4.37 -18.40
CA ASP A 87 -5.31 3.08 -19.08
C ASP A 87 -4.86 2.01 -18.09
N THR A 88 -5.64 0.94 -17.99
CA THR A 88 -5.35 -0.17 -17.08
C THR A 88 -5.28 -1.49 -17.83
N LEU A 89 -4.41 -2.37 -17.36
CA LEU A 89 -4.35 -3.75 -17.83
C LEU A 89 -5.52 -4.53 -17.22
N PRO A 90 -6.02 -5.58 -17.92
CA PRO A 90 -7.10 -6.40 -17.36
C PRO A 90 -6.63 -7.14 -16.11
N LEU A 91 -7.57 -7.43 -15.21
CA LEU A 91 -7.28 -8.12 -13.95
C LEU A 91 -6.58 -9.46 -14.19
N GLU A 92 -6.96 -10.17 -15.23
CA GLU A 92 -6.39 -11.47 -15.61
C GLU A 92 -4.88 -11.40 -15.86
N PHE A 93 -4.39 -10.25 -16.31
CA PHE A 93 -2.95 -10.03 -16.49
C PHE A 93 -2.19 -10.20 -15.15
N PHE A 94 -2.79 -9.77 -14.06
CA PHE A 94 -2.16 -9.77 -12.73
C PHE A 94 -2.34 -11.09 -11.98
N GLU A 95 -3.29 -11.94 -12.39
CA GLU A 95 -3.65 -13.16 -11.65
C GLU A 95 -2.43 -14.06 -11.36
N PRO A 96 -1.56 -14.41 -12.34
CA PRO A 96 -0.40 -15.25 -12.05
C PRO A 96 0.56 -14.61 -11.05
N MET A 97 0.72 -13.29 -11.11
CA MET A 97 1.58 -12.55 -10.19
C MET A 97 1.01 -12.57 -8.77
N VAL A 98 -0.29 -12.40 -8.62
CA VAL A 98 -0.97 -12.45 -7.32
C VAL A 98 -0.85 -13.84 -6.70
N MET A 99 -1.08 -14.88 -7.50
CA MET A 99 -0.95 -16.27 -7.04
C MET A 99 0.46 -16.56 -6.55
N LYS A 100 1.47 -16.18 -7.31
CA LYS A 100 2.87 -16.35 -6.94
C LYS A 100 3.22 -15.55 -5.67
N PHE A 101 2.73 -14.32 -5.60
CA PHE A 101 2.96 -13.41 -4.48
C PHE A 101 2.50 -14.02 -3.15
N PHE A 102 1.26 -14.53 -3.10
CA PHE A 102 0.72 -15.11 -1.87
C PHE A 102 1.27 -16.50 -1.53
N ARG A 103 1.95 -17.17 -2.46
CA ARG A 103 2.61 -18.44 -2.21
C ARG A 103 4.00 -18.29 -1.60
N SER A 104 4.58 -17.10 -1.62
CA SER A 104 6.00 -16.87 -1.29
C SER A 104 6.14 -15.84 -0.16
N PRO A 105 5.71 -16.15 1.07
CA PRO A 105 5.86 -15.21 2.17
C PRO A 105 7.33 -14.98 2.49
N LEU A 106 7.68 -13.71 2.71
CA LEU A 106 9.02 -13.29 3.12
C LEU A 106 9.18 -13.35 4.64
N ASN A 107 8.09 -13.15 5.37
CA ASN A 107 8.10 -13.09 6.82
C ASN A 107 6.78 -13.66 7.37
N SER A 108 6.86 -14.84 7.97
CA SER A 108 5.70 -15.55 8.50
C SER A 108 6.11 -16.33 9.74
N ILE A 109 5.23 -16.44 10.71
CA ILE A 109 5.47 -17.28 11.89
C ILE A 109 5.65 -18.74 11.48
N TYR A 110 4.94 -19.19 10.46
CA TYR A 110 5.04 -20.54 9.95
C TYR A 110 6.38 -20.80 9.26
N LYS A 111 6.86 -19.84 8.50
CA LYS A 111 8.18 -19.90 7.88
C LYS A 111 9.29 -20.00 8.93
N ARG A 112 9.20 -19.18 9.98
CA ARG A 112 10.16 -19.23 11.09
C ARG A 112 10.13 -20.56 11.84
N ALA A 113 8.92 -21.10 12.05
CA ALA A 113 8.76 -22.40 12.70
C ALA A 113 9.42 -23.53 11.91
N VAL A 114 9.25 -23.53 10.57
CA VAL A 114 9.88 -24.51 9.69
C VAL A 114 11.41 -24.36 9.71
N GLU A 115 11.92 -23.14 9.61
CA GLU A 115 13.37 -22.88 9.68
C GLU A 115 13.96 -23.29 11.02
N THR A 116 13.24 -23.09 12.12
CA THR A 116 13.68 -23.48 13.46
C THR A 116 13.65 -25.00 13.63
N ALA A 117 12.69 -25.68 13.03
CA ALA A 117 12.56 -27.15 13.11
C ALA A 117 13.61 -27.89 12.26
N ALA A 118 14.11 -27.20 11.24
CA ALA A 118 15.17 -27.80 10.38
C ALA A 118 16.54 -27.71 11.01
#